data_6a9cf5dfa74d45e5b4c72c52a58bfd6d
#
_entry.id   6a9cf5dfa74d45e5b4c72c52a58bfd6d
#
_cell.length_a   1.000
_cell.length_b   1.000
_cell.length_c   1.000
_cell.angle_alpha   90.00
_cell.angle_beta   90.00
_cell.angle_gamma   90.00
#
_symmetry.space_group_name_H-M   'P 1'
#
loop_
_entity.id
_entity.type
_entity.pdbx_description
1 polymer ?
#
loop_
_entity_poly.entity_id
_entity_poly.type
_entity_poly.pdbx_seq_one_letter_code
_entity_poly.pdbx_strand_id
1 'polypeptide(L)'
;KIMIHDRSRIELLEIEDVLKKAYLEYSMSVIVSRALPDVRDGLKPSQRRILYAMHQLNLAPGKGFRKCAKIAGDTSGNFHPHGEQVVYPTLVRMAQDWSLRYTLINGQGNFGSQDGDPPAAMRYTEARLQKTAVDLMSDLDKNTVDFHPNYDDTREEPSVFPSKFPNLLVNGSSGIAVGMATNMAPHNITEVCNGIIAYIENPEMESVDFLKYISGPDFPTGGFIIGKSGIKDYIETGHGRVIMRGRAAIERKDNGSEMIVITEIPYMLNKTNLINKIVETVKTRRIEGISDVRDESGRQGMRLVITVKRNYDADTVLQKMYKYTQLQSSFSVNNRALVKGIPQVLNMKDMVQNFVDFRHEVVTRRTKFELDKAEQRLHILEGYRIALDNIDEIIKTIRASDPDAALYYLARMID
;
A
#
# COMPACT_ATOMS: atom_id res chain seq x y z
N LYS A 1 -42.86 -3.49 -42.25
CA LYS A 1 -43.02 -4.61 -41.27
C LYS A 1 -42.78 -4.06 -39.89
N ILE A 2 -43.85 -3.82 -39.16
CA ILE A 2 -43.82 -3.44 -37.73
C ILE A 2 -43.45 -4.72 -36.97
N MET A 3 -42.30 -4.73 -36.32
CA MET A 3 -41.98 -5.80 -35.35
C MET A 3 -42.87 -5.61 -34.15
N ILE A 4 -43.83 -6.53 -33.97
CA ILE A 4 -44.61 -6.65 -32.71
C ILE A 4 -43.65 -7.18 -31.68
N HIS A 5 -43.22 -6.34 -30.75
CA HIS A 5 -42.50 -6.78 -29.56
C HIS A 5 -43.48 -7.62 -28.72
N ASP A 6 -43.08 -8.85 -28.50
CA ASP A 6 -43.82 -9.80 -27.66
C ASP A 6 -44.03 -9.22 -26.25
N ARG A 7 -45.29 -8.79 -25.97
CA ARG A 7 -45.68 -8.21 -24.68
C ARG A 7 -45.61 -9.20 -23.51
N SER A 8 -45.42 -10.49 -23.79
CA SER A 8 -45.27 -11.54 -22.79
C SER A 8 -43.93 -11.51 -22.01
N ARG A 9 -42.94 -10.65 -22.45
CA ARG A 9 -41.67 -10.47 -21.78
C ARG A 9 -41.49 -9.16 -21.02
N ILE A 10 -42.55 -8.38 -20.82
CA ILE A 10 -42.51 -7.16 -20.02
C ILE A 10 -42.79 -7.54 -18.57
N GLU A 11 -41.76 -7.60 -17.75
CA GLU A 11 -41.84 -7.65 -16.30
C GLU A 11 -42.07 -6.24 -15.74
N LEU A 12 -43.11 -6.08 -14.92
CA LEU A 12 -43.29 -4.87 -14.13
C LEU A 12 -42.38 -4.95 -12.91
N LEU A 13 -41.33 -4.14 -12.91
CA LEU A 13 -40.41 -4.01 -11.78
C LEU A 13 -40.74 -2.73 -11.04
N GLU A 14 -40.93 -2.85 -9.73
CA GLU A 14 -41.02 -1.69 -8.84
C GLU A 14 -39.70 -0.94 -8.83
N ILE A 15 -39.73 0.37 -9.10
CA ILE A 15 -38.52 1.20 -9.18
C ILE A 15 -37.73 1.16 -7.87
N GLU A 16 -38.40 1.04 -6.74
CA GLU A 16 -37.79 0.93 -5.42
C GLU A 16 -36.95 -0.33 -5.27
N ASP A 17 -37.41 -1.47 -5.77
CA ASP A 17 -36.70 -2.75 -5.70
C ASP A 17 -35.45 -2.76 -6.63
N VAL A 18 -35.61 -2.18 -7.83
CA VAL A 18 -34.49 -1.99 -8.76
C VAL A 18 -33.42 -1.10 -8.16
N LEU A 19 -33.81 0.03 -7.55
CA LEU A 19 -32.90 0.96 -6.90
C LEU A 19 -32.21 0.32 -5.69
N LYS A 20 -32.95 -0.39 -4.83
CA LYS A 20 -32.38 -1.10 -3.67
C LYS A 20 -31.33 -2.11 -4.11
N LYS A 21 -31.64 -2.93 -5.12
CA LYS A 21 -30.72 -3.95 -5.65
C LYS A 21 -29.48 -3.32 -6.25
N ALA A 22 -29.65 -2.35 -7.14
CA ALA A 22 -28.53 -1.65 -7.79
C ALA A 22 -27.64 -0.92 -6.79
N TYR A 23 -28.25 -0.27 -5.76
CA TYR A 23 -27.49 0.41 -4.71
C TYR A 23 -26.72 -0.57 -3.83
N LEU A 24 -27.28 -1.73 -3.52
CA LEU A 24 -26.63 -2.78 -2.75
C LEU A 24 -25.42 -3.34 -3.53
N GLU A 25 -25.62 -3.69 -4.81
CA GLU A 25 -24.55 -4.19 -5.69
C GLU A 25 -23.42 -3.15 -5.84
N TYR A 26 -23.76 -1.89 -6.08
CA TYR A 26 -22.79 -0.80 -6.13
C TYR A 26 -22.03 -0.64 -4.80
N SER A 27 -22.74 -0.67 -3.67
CA SER A 27 -22.16 -0.53 -2.34
C SER A 27 -21.17 -1.66 -2.05
N MET A 28 -21.54 -2.91 -2.35
CA MET A 28 -20.67 -4.06 -2.20
C MET A 28 -19.42 -3.95 -3.09
N SER A 29 -19.58 -3.55 -4.35
CA SER A 29 -18.46 -3.32 -5.25
C SER A 29 -17.51 -2.25 -4.73
N VAL A 30 -18.02 -1.11 -4.24
CA VAL A 30 -17.20 -0.03 -3.67
C VAL A 30 -16.45 -0.49 -2.41
N ILE A 31 -17.08 -1.29 -1.55
CA ILE A 31 -16.49 -1.79 -0.31
C ILE A 31 -15.37 -2.79 -0.63
N VAL A 32 -15.68 -3.84 -1.40
CA VAL A 32 -14.77 -4.98 -1.60
C VAL A 32 -13.74 -4.71 -2.69
N SER A 33 -14.14 -4.04 -3.78
CA SER A 33 -13.30 -3.94 -4.99
C SER A 33 -12.67 -2.56 -5.21
N ARG A 34 -12.80 -1.61 -4.26
CA ARG A 34 -12.27 -0.25 -4.46
C ARG A 34 -11.65 0.38 -3.22
N ALA A 35 -12.40 0.50 -2.11
CA ALA A 35 -12.05 1.41 -1.02
C ALA A 35 -11.22 0.78 0.09
N LEU A 36 -11.48 -0.49 0.43
CA LEU A 36 -10.83 -1.16 1.55
C LEU A 36 -9.62 -1.99 1.08
N PRO A 37 -8.53 -2.00 1.88
CA PRO A 37 -7.39 -2.88 1.66
C PRO A 37 -7.70 -4.31 2.11
N ASP A 38 -7.03 -5.29 1.48
CA ASP A 38 -6.98 -6.66 2.02
C ASP A 38 -6.00 -6.71 3.21
N VAL A 39 -6.36 -7.42 4.27
CA VAL A 39 -5.53 -7.50 5.49
C VAL A 39 -4.19 -8.18 5.24
N ARG A 40 -4.12 -9.08 4.26
CA ARG A 40 -2.95 -9.93 3.96
C ARG A 40 -1.80 -9.15 3.32
N ASP A 41 -2.08 -8.32 2.30
CA ASP A 41 -1.07 -7.54 1.59
C ASP A 41 -1.18 -6.02 1.77
N GLY A 42 -2.24 -5.55 2.43
CA GLY A 42 -2.46 -4.13 2.72
C GLY A 42 -2.76 -3.28 1.49
N LEU A 43 -3.10 -3.89 0.36
CA LEU A 43 -3.31 -3.19 -0.89
C LEU A 43 -4.79 -3.15 -1.27
N LYS A 44 -5.18 -2.04 -1.91
CA LYS A 44 -6.42 -1.94 -2.65
C LYS A 44 -6.27 -2.60 -4.02
N PRO A 45 -7.37 -3.05 -4.67
CA PRO A 45 -7.30 -3.67 -5.99
C PRO A 45 -6.56 -2.83 -7.04
N SER A 46 -6.81 -1.51 -7.08
CA SER A 46 -6.11 -0.62 -8.02
C SER A 46 -4.60 -0.56 -7.80
N GLN A 47 -4.16 -0.53 -6.54
CA GLN A 47 -2.73 -0.53 -6.20
C GLN A 47 -2.07 -1.86 -6.59
N ARG A 48 -2.73 -2.99 -6.26
CA ARG A 48 -2.24 -4.34 -6.61
C ARG A 48 -2.10 -4.51 -8.11
N ARG A 49 -3.09 -4.08 -8.91
CA ARG A 49 -3.08 -4.15 -10.36
C ARG A 49 -1.98 -3.30 -10.99
N ILE A 50 -1.71 -2.10 -10.47
CA ILE A 50 -0.60 -1.25 -10.93
C ILE A 50 0.75 -1.94 -10.69
N LEU A 51 0.98 -2.44 -9.47
CA LEU A 51 2.23 -3.11 -9.12
C LEU A 51 2.42 -4.40 -9.92
N TYR A 52 1.34 -5.16 -10.16
CA TYR A 52 1.37 -6.38 -10.97
C TYR A 52 1.67 -6.07 -12.45
N ALA A 53 1.04 -5.05 -13.04
CA ALA A 53 1.37 -4.60 -14.40
C ALA A 53 2.83 -4.17 -14.52
N MET A 54 3.35 -3.43 -13.53
CA MET A 54 4.77 -3.05 -13.48
C MET A 54 5.70 -4.27 -13.36
N HIS A 55 5.30 -5.29 -12.62
CA HIS A 55 6.03 -6.55 -12.50
C HIS A 55 6.08 -7.29 -13.84
N GLN A 56 4.96 -7.41 -14.55
CA GLN A 56 4.90 -8.01 -15.88
C GLN A 56 5.74 -7.24 -16.92
N LEU A 57 5.83 -5.92 -16.79
CA LEU A 57 6.71 -5.08 -17.60
C LEU A 57 8.20 -5.18 -17.20
N ASN A 58 8.53 -6.03 -16.22
CA ASN A 58 9.89 -6.24 -15.70
C ASN A 58 10.58 -4.95 -15.23
N LEU A 59 9.83 -4.08 -14.53
CA LEU A 59 10.30 -2.80 -14.00
C LEU A 59 10.91 -2.94 -12.60
N ALA A 60 11.76 -3.94 -12.37
CA ALA A 60 12.41 -4.18 -11.10
C ALA A 60 13.44 -3.08 -10.73
N PRO A 61 13.83 -2.94 -9.45
CA PRO A 61 14.93 -2.08 -9.05
C PRO A 61 16.22 -2.42 -9.84
N GLY A 62 16.94 -1.39 -10.30
CA GLY A 62 18.12 -1.58 -11.15
C GLY A 62 17.84 -1.71 -12.64
N LYS A 63 16.57 -1.91 -13.05
CA LYS A 63 16.15 -1.81 -14.45
C LYS A 63 15.84 -0.37 -14.85
N GLY A 64 15.69 -0.14 -16.14
CA GLY A 64 15.34 1.20 -16.69
C GLY A 64 13.95 1.65 -16.26
N PHE A 65 13.78 2.96 -16.16
CA PHE A 65 12.46 3.58 -15.96
C PHE A 65 11.59 3.44 -17.21
N ARG A 66 10.28 3.45 -17.02
CA ARG A 66 9.27 3.51 -18.10
C ARG A 66 8.33 4.69 -17.87
N LYS A 67 7.86 5.28 -18.96
CA LYS A 67 6.83 6.35 -18.92
C LYS A 67 5.61 5.89 -18.15
N CYS A 68 5.12 6.72 -17.24
CA CYS A 68 3.92 6.43 -16.46
C CYS A 68 2.70 6.21 -17.38
N ALA A 69 2.65 6.86 -18.53
CA ALA A 69 1.63 6.63 -19.55
C ALA A 69 1.58 5.16 -20.03
N LYS A 70 2.75 4.51 -20.23
CA LYS A 70 2.79 3.10 -20.60
C LYS A 70 2.28 2.21 -19.46
N ILE A 71 2.69 2.50 -18.23
CA ILE A 71 2.25 1.74 -17.05
C ILE A 71 0.74 1.89 -16.86
N ALA A 72 0.22 3.12 -16.97
CA ALA A 72 -1.20 3.39 -16.81
C ALA A 72 -2.04 2.71 -17.92
N GLY A 73 -1.58 2.77 -19.17
CA GLY A 73 -2.23 2.10 -20.31
C GLY A 73 -2.27 0.57 -20.15
N ASP A 74 -1.15 -0.06 -19.77
CA ASP A 74 -1.12 -1.51 -19.55
C ASP A 74 -1.98 -1.93 -18.33
N THR A 75 -2.01 -1.11 -17.29
CA THR A 75 -2.86 -1.40 -16.12
C THR A 75 -4.34 -1.31 -16.46
N SER A 76 -4.76 -0.24 -17.13
CA SER A 76 -6.17 -0.04 -17.48
C SER A 76 -6.64 -1.00 -18.56
N GLY A 77 -5.80 -1.26 -19.56
CA GLY A 77 -6.13 -2.15 -20.66
C GLY A 77 -6.19 -3.63 -20.27
N ASN A 78 -5.36 -4.06 -19.32
CA ASN A 78 -5.27 -5.49 -18.99
C ASN A 78 -5.98 -5.89 -17.69
N PHE A 79 -6.12 -4.96 -16.70
CA PHE A 79 -6.54 -5.35 -15.35
C PHE A 79 -7.58 -4.41 -14.73
N HIS A 80 -7.61 -3.11 -15.06
CA HIS A 80 -8.41 -2.13 -14.33
C HIS A 80 -9.34 -1.33 -15.24
N PRO A 81 -10.59 -1.79 -15.52
CA PRO A 81 -11.49 -1.23 -16.52
C PRO A 81 -12.16 0.08 -16.09
N HIS A 82 -11.45 0.95 -15.37
CA HIS A 82 -11.98 2.23 -14.86
C HIS A 82 -11.24 3.47 -15.40
N GLY A 83 -10.40 3.27 -16.45
CA GLY A 83 -9.69 4.33 -17.13
C GLY A 83 -8.40 4.81 -16.43
N GLU A 84 -7.52 5.40 -17.24
CA GLU A 84 -6.19 5.88 -16.81
C GLU A 84 -6.25 7.01 -15.78
N GLN A 85 -7.36 7.76 -15.73
CA GLN A 85 -7.56 8.87 -14.79
C GLN A 85 -7.55 8.44 -13.33
N VAL A 86 -7.86 7.16 -13.02
CA VAL A 86 -7.79 6.60 -11.67
C VAL A 86 -6.43 5.98 -11.40
N VAL A 87 -5.82 5.38 -12.43
CA VAL A 87 -4.56 4.64 -12.32
C VAL A 87 -3.39 5.58 -12.02
N TYR A 88 -3.24 6.67 -12.79
CA TYR A 88 -2.10 7.57 -12.64
C TYR A 88 -2.01 8.25 -11.26
N PRO A 89 -3.06 8.85 -10.70
CA PRO A 89 -2.99 9.40 -9.34
C PRO A 89 -2.66 8.35 -8.26
N THR A 90 -3.15 7.10 -8.43
CA THR A 90 -2.83 6.01 -7.51
C THR A 90 -1.34 5.63 -7.61
N LEU A 91 -0.79 5.54 -8.82
CA LEU A 91 0.64 5.31 -9.07
C LEU A 91 1.48 6.43 -8.43
N VAL A 92 1.12 7.68 -8.68
CA VAL A 92 1.81 8.86 -8.13
C VAL A 92 1.87 8.80 -6.61
N ARG A 93 0.74 8.51 -5.96
CA ARG A 93 0.67 8.43 -4.50
C ARG A 93 1.57 7.34 -3.91
N MET A 94 1.75 6.22 -4.61
CA MET A 94 2.66 5.15 -4.19
C MET A 94 4.15 5.50 -4.35
N ALA A 95 4.48 6.59 -5.07
CA ALA A 95 5.83 7.09 -5.25
C ALA A 95 6.18 8.27 -4.32
N GLN A 96 5.19 8.88 -3.66
CA GLN A 96 5.38 10.06 -2.81
C GLN A 96 5.84 9.65 -1.40
N ASP A 97 7.01 10.11 -0.98
CA ASP A 97 7.62 9.81 0.33
C ASP A 97 6.93 10.53 1.50
N TRP A 98 6.14 11.57 1.23
CA TRP A 98 5.27 12.21 2.23
C TRP A 98 3.88 11.58 2.33
N SER A 99 3.50 10.71 1.40
CA SER A 99 2.22 10.00 1.39
C SER A 99 2.32 8.58 1.93
N LEU A 100 3.41 7.86 1.62
CA LEU A 100 3.70 6.51 2.09
C LEU A 100 5.00 6.50 2.90
N ARG A 101 4.97 5.86 4.07
CA ARG A 101 6.13 5.71 4.94
C ARG A 101 7.23 4.87 4.26
N TYR A 102 6.83 3.83 3.55
CA TYR A 102 7.69 2.98 2.72
C TYR A 102 7.14 2.96 1.30
N THR A 103 7.72 3.76 0.41
CA THR A 103 7.25 3.87 -0.97
C THR A 103 7.34 2.55 -1.72
N LEU A 104 6.37 2.28 -2.58
CA LEU A 104 6.30 1.07 -3.39
C LEU A 104 6.79 1.31 -4.83
N ILE A 105 6.81 2.56 -5.25
CA ILE A 105 7.22 2.99 -6.59
C ILE A 105 8.36 3.99 -6.47
N ASN A 106 9.37 3.83 -7.31
CA ASN A 106 10.42 4.80 -7.52
C ASN A 106 10.07 5.64 -8.75
N GLY A 107 9.73 6.91 -8.53
CA GLY A 107 9.39 7.87 -9.57
C GLY A 107 10.58 8.70 -10.02
N GLN A 108 10.56 9.09 -11.30
CA GLN A 108 11.50 10.05 -11.89
C GLN A 108 10.74 11.17 -12.60
N GLY A 109 11.04 12.40 -12.25
CA GLY A 109 10.34 13.60 -12.70
C GLY A 109 9.53 14.27 -11.60
N ASN A 110 8.54 15.07 -11.95
CA ASN A 110 7.69 15.77 -11.00
C ASN A 110 6.48 14.91 -10.63
N PHE A 111 6.46 14.41 -9.38
CA PHE A 111 5.37 13.64 -8.78
C PHE A 111 4.51 14.47 -7.81
N GLY A 112 4.52 15.81 -7.95
CA GLY A 112 3.83 16.71 -7.05
C GLY A 112 4.69 17.17 -5.89
N SER A 113 4.08 17.92 -4.97
CA SER A 113 4.74 18.43 -3.76
C SER A 113 3.81 18.41 -2.55
N GLN A 114 4.36 18.62 -1.36
CA GLN A 114 3.57 18.85 -0.13
C GLN A 114 2.80 20.16 -0.15
N ASP A 115 3.12 21.06 -1.08
CA ASP A 115 2.39 22.32 -1.33
C ASP A 115 1.05 22.09 -2.02
N GLY A 116 0.83 20.88 -2.53
CA GLY A 116 -0.36 20.49 -3.27
C GLY A 116 -0.25 20.72 -4.76
N ASP A 117 0.97 20.97 -5.26
CA ASP A 117 1.19 21.02 -6.70
C ASP A 117 0.86 19.65 -7.32
N PRO A 118 0.15 19.64 -8.44
CA PRO A 118 -0.14 18.39 -9.15
C PRO A 118 1.13 17.79 -9.75
N PRO A 119 1.18 16.47 -9.94
CA PRO A 119 2.24 15.84 -10.69
C PRO A 119 2.21 16.32 -12.15
N ALA A 120 3.36 16.26 -12.82
CA ALA A 120 3.41 16.46 -14.26
C ALA A 120 2.59 15.40 -14.98
N ALA A 121 2.13 15.68 -16.20
CA ALA A 121 1.38 14.72 -16.99
C ALA A 121 2.17 13.41 -17.19
N MET A 122 1.47 12.26 -17.21
CA MET A 122 2.05 10.91 -17.22
C MET A 122 2.99 10.63 -18.41
N ARG A 123 2.93 11.44 -19.49
CA ARG A 123 3.87 11.36 -20.62
C ARG A 123 5.26 11.91 -20.29
N TYR A 124 5.40 12.73 -19.25
CA TYR A 124 6.69 13.31 -18.82
C TYR A 124 7.33 12.54 -17.66
N THR A 125 6.51 11.93 -16.79
CA THR A 125 6.98 11.19 -15.63
C THR A 125 7.31 9.74 -15.99
N GLU A 126 8.26 9.17 -15.25
CA GLU A 126 8.70 7.79 -15.41
C GLU A 126 8.72 7.09 -14.06
N ALA A 127 8.53 5.76 -14.07
CA ALA A 127 8.49 4.99 -12.83
C ALA A 127 9.11 3.58 -13.02
N ARG A 128 9.51 3.02 -11.90
CA ARG A 128 9.85 1.60 -11.71
C ARG A 128 9.48 1.16 -10.30
N LEU A 129 9.50 -0.14 -10.04
CA LEU A 129 9.23 -0.68 -8.71
C LEU A 129 10.34 -0.30 -7.72
N GLN A 130 9.96 -0.08 -6.46
CA GLN A 130 10.87 -0.07 -5.33
C GLN A 130 11.16 -1.50 -4.87
N LYS A 131 12.23 -1.69 -4.08
CA LYS A 131 12.57 -2.99 -3.48
C LYS A 131 11.42 -3.52 -2.61
N THR A 132 10.77 -2.65 -1.86
CA THR A 132 9.58 -2.94 -1.05
C THR A 132 8.46 -3.58 -1.86
N ALA A 133 8.16 -3.08 -3.06
CA ALA A 133 7.16 -3.66 -3.93
C ALA A 133 7.57 -5.04 -4.48
N VAL A 134 8.85 -5.23 -4.77
CA VAL A 134 9.38 -6.56 -5.18
C VAL A 134 9.27 -7.56 -4.03
N ASP A 135 9.54 -7.12 -2.80
CA ASP A 135 9.40 -7.96 -1.60
C ASP A 135 7.92 -8.34 -1.34
N LEU A 136 6.95 -7.48 -1.68
CA LEU A 136 5.52 -7.83 -1.64
C LEU A 136 5.15 -8.94 -2.62
N MET A 137 5.75 -8.93 -3.83
CA MET A 137 5.47 -9.88 -4.92
C MET A 137 6.42 -11.08 -4.94
N SER A 138 7.30 -11.20 -3.96
CA SER A 138 8.31 -12.26 -3.93
C SER A 138 7.65 -13.65 -3.87
N ASP A 139 8.16 -14.56 -4.66
CA ASP A 139 7.65 -15.94 -4.77
C ASP A 139 6.23 -16.04 -5.41
N LEU A 140 5.77 -15.02 -6.14
CA LEU A 140 4.48 -15.02 -6.83
C LEU A 140 4.38 -16.13 -7.90
N ASP A 141 5.51 -16.53 -8.48
CA ASP A 141 5.66 -17.59 -9.47
C ASP A 141 5.69 -19.02 -8.88
N LYS A 142 5.59 -19.15 -7.55
CA LYS A 142 5.70 -20.42 -6.82
C LYS A 142 4.37 -20.93 -6.26
N ASN A 143 3.27 -20.61 -6.91
CA ASN A 143 1.91 -21.00 -6.49
C ASN A 143 1.58 -20.65 -5.02
N THR A 144 2.11 -19.52 -4.53
CA THR A 144 1.94 -19.08 -3.15
C THR A 144 0.59 -18.44 -2.87
N VAL A 145 -0.07 -17.92 -3.89
CA VAL A 145 -1.38 -17.25 -3.84
C VAL A 145 -2.25 -17.73 -5.01
N ASP A 146 -3.55 -17.50 -4.88
CA ASP A 146 -4.49 -17.83 -5.93
C ASP A 146 -4.56 -16.72 -6.98
N PHE A 147 -4.77 -17.12 -8.22
CA PHE A 147 -5.01 -16.25 -9.36
C PHE A 147 -6.47 -16.37 -9.80
N HIS A 148 -7.00 -15.34 -10.37
CA HIS A 148 -8.33 -15.32 -10.97
C HIS A 148 -8.29 -14.57 -12.31
N PRO A 149 -9.23 -14.86 -13.23
CA PRO A 149 -9.35 -14.15 -14.48
C PRO A 149 -9.51 -12.64 -14.26
N ASN A 150 -8.95 -11.85 -15.17
CA ASN A 150 -9.19 -10.42 -15.23
C ASN A 150 -10.62 -10.13 -15.73
N TYR A 151 -10.96 -8.84 -15.93
CA TYR A 151 -12.32 -8.41 -16.29
C TYR A 151 -12.84 -8.93 -17.66
N ASP A 152 -11.97 -9.38 -18.57
CA ASP A 152 -12.31 -9.87 -19.92
C ASP A 152 -11.88 -11.33 -20.16
N ASP A 153 -11.48 -12.05 -19.12
CA ASP A 153 -11.02 -13.44 -19.14
C ASP A 153 -9.81 -13.72 -20.06
N THR A 154 -9.08 -12.67 -20.48
CA THR A 154 -7.93 -12.82 -21.37
C THR A 154 -6.62 -13.04 -20.62
N ARG A 155 -6.57 -12.70 -19.33
CA ARG A 155 -5.39 -12.81 -18.46
C ARG A 155 -5.78 -13.21 -17.06
N GLU A 156 -4.78 -13.59 -16.28
CA GLU A 156 -4.93 -13.85 -14.86
C GLU A 156 -4.24 -12.77 -14.03
N GLU A 157 -4.86 -12.41 -12.89
CA GLU A 157 -4.29 -11.53 -11.90
C GLU A 157 -4.31 -12.18 -10.51
N PRO A 158 -3.31 -11.89 -9.65
CA PRO A 158 -3.28 -12.47 -8.31
C PRO A 158 -4.35 -11.84 -7.42
N SER A 159 -5.04 -12.67 -6.64
CA SER A 159 -6.03 -12.21 -5.67
C SER A 159 -5.42 -11.34 -4.58
N VAL A 160 -4.19 -11.64 -4.18
CA VAL A 160 -3.37 -10.92 -3.20
C VAL A 160 -1.88 -11.18 -3.49
N PHE A 161 -0.99 -10.33 -2.97
CA PHE A 161 0.44 -10.61 -3.06
C PHE A 161 0.93 -11.45 -1.88
N PRO A 162 1.99 -12.27 -2.06
CA PRO A 162 2.58 -13.10 -1.00
C PRO A 162 3.11 -12.32 0.21
N SER A 163 3.42 -11.06 0.05
CA SER A 163 3.75 -10.05 1.07
C SER A 163 4.76 -10.50 2.13
N LYS A 164 6.06 -10.30 1.88
CA LYS A 164 7.12 -10.67 2.85
C LYS A 164 7.14 -9.78 4.09
N PHE A 165 6.54 -8.60 4.04
CA PHE A 165 6.45 -7.68 5.16
C PHE A 165 5.01 -7.18 5.36
N PRO A 166 4.63 -6.73 6.55
CA PRO A 166 3.27 -6.35 6.90
C PRO A 166 2.91 -4.96 6.36
N ASN A 167 2.72 -4.85 5.04
CA ASN A 167 2.49 -3.57 4.35
C ASN A 167 1.31 -2.78 4.92
N LEU A 168 0.22 -3.46 5.34
CA LEU A 168 -0.92 -2.79 5.95
C LEU A 168 -0.53 -2.02 7.21
N LEU A 169 0.30 -2.61 8.07
CA LEU A 169 0.75 -2.00 9.33
C LEU A 169 1.78 -0.90 9.09
N VAL A 170 2.72 -1.09 8.17
CA VAL A 170 3.82 -0.14 7.98
C VAL A 170 3.46 1.07 7.13
N ASN A 171 2.55 0.92 6.16
CA ASN A 171 2.12 2.02 5.29
C ASN A 171 0.73 2.55 5.64
N GLY A 172 -0.07 1.79 6.37
CA GLY A 172 -1.46 2.14 6.61
C GLY A 172 -2.30 2.12 5.33
N SER A 173 -3.52 2.59 5.44
CA SER A 173 -4.43 2.77 4.30
C SER A 173 -5.52 3.79 4.65
N SER A 174 -5.96 4.58 3.70
CA SER A 174 -7.13 5.46 3.86
C SER A 174 -8.08 5.26 2.70
N GLY A 175 -9.39 5.19 2.99
CA GLY A 175 -10.41 5.00 1.96
C GLY A 175 -11.81 5.29 2.48
N ILE A 176 -12.67 5.73 1.57
CA ILE A 176 -14.08 6.02 1.86
C ILE A 176 -14.91 5.10 0.99
N ALA A 177 -15.71 4.26 1.63
CA ALA A 177 -16.68 3.38 0.99
C ALA A 177 -18.10 3.84 1.29
N VAL A 178 -19.10 3.11 0.81
CA VAL A 178 -20.50 3.36 1.15
C VAL A 178 -20.78 2.86 2.56
N GLY A 179 -21.23 3.74 3.45
CA GLY A 179 -21.56 3.41 4.83
C GLY A 179 -20.38 3.10 5.75
N MET A 180 -19.14 3.13 5.25
CA MET A 180 -17.94 2.85 6.05
C MET A 180 -16.69 3.53 5.49
N ALA A 181 -15.68 3.69 6.34
CA ALA A 181 -14.38 4.23 5.95
C ALA A 181 -13.26 3.46 6.64
N THR A 182 -12.06 3.53 6.08
CA THR A 182 -10.82 3.10 6.71
C THR A 182 -9.84 4.26 6.78
N ASN A 183 -9.10 4.36 7.87
CA ASN A 183 -8.04 5.34 8.06
C ASN A 183 -6.99 4.76 9.02
N MET A 184 -6.06 4.00 8.48
CA MET A 184 -5.03 3.31 9.24
C MET A 184 -3.75 4.12 9.23
N ALA A 185 -3.15 4.28 10.41
CA ALA A 185 -1.87 4.96 10.56
C ALA A 185 -0.71 4.08 10.11
N PRO A 186 0.36 4.65 9.52
CA PRO A 186 1.61 3.95 9.25
C PRO A 186 2.42 3.75 10.54
N HIS A 187 3.24 2.67 10.58
CA HIS A 187 4.09 2.34 11.72
C HIS A 187 5.52 2.04 11.28
N ASN A 188 6.46 2.14 12.23
CA ASN A 188 7.86 1.80 11.99
C ASN A 188 8.02 0.29 11.76
N ILE A 189 8.70 -0.09 10.66
CA ILE A 189 8.85 -1.50 10.27
C ILE A 189 9.60 -2.32 11.32
N THR A 190 10.63 -1.75 11.97
CA THR A 190 11.40 -2.45 13.01
C THR A 190 10.53 -2.73 14.22
N GLU A 191 9.74 -1.75 14.67
CA GLU A 191 8.81 -1.89 15.80
C GLU A 191 7.75 -2.95 15.49
N VAL A 192 7.16 -2.90 14.28
CA VAL A 192 6.16 -3.89 13.84
C VAL A 192 6.75 -5.29 13.75
N CYS A 193 7.96 -5.44 13.18
CA CYS A 193 8.62 -6.75 13.13
C CYS A 193 8.92 -7.31 14.52
N ASN A 194 9.37 -6.48 15.47
CA ASN A 194 9.57 -6.89 16.86
C ASN A 194 8.25 -7.34 17.52
N GLY A 195 7.15 -6.62 17.26
CA GLY A 195 5.82 -7.03 17.73
C GLY A 195 5.35 -8.36 17.12
N ILE A 196 5.61 -8.59 15.84
CA ILE A 196 5.29 -9.86 15.16
C ILE A 196 6.12 -11.02 15.75
N ILE A 197 7.42 -10.82 15.97
CA ILE A 197 8.29 -11.83 16.60
C ILE A 197 7.75 -12.19 17.98
N ALA A 198 7.44 -11.19 18.80
CA ALA A 198 6.87 -11.42 20.14
C ALA A 198 5.53 -12.18 20.08
N TYR A 199 4.69 -11.89 19.09
CA TYR A 199 3.43 -12.62 18.88
C TYR A 199 3.67 -14.08 18.48
N ILE A 200 4.65 -14.36 17.59
CA ILE A 200 5.00 -15.73 17.20
C ILE A 200 5.50 -16.55 18.41
N GLU A 201 6.27 -15.91 19.29
CA GLU A 201 6.79 -16.54 20.52
C GLU A 201 5.69 -16.73 21.58
N ASN A 202 4.71 -15.83 21.63
CA ASN A 202 3.59 -15.88 22.57
C ASN A 202 2.26 -15.47 21.90
N PRO A 203 1.55 -16.39 21.22
CA PRO A 203 0.27 -16.09 20.54
C PRO A 203 -0.87 -15.66 21.48
N GLU A 204 -0.75 -15.96 22.80
CA GLU A 204 -1.75 -15.59 23.80
C GLU A 204 -1.65 -14.13 24.26
N MET A 205 -0.61 -13.37 23.80
CA MET A 205 -0.49 -11.96 24.17
C MET A 205 -1.71 -11.15 23.76
N GLU A 206 -2.08 -10.19 24.59
CA GLU A 206 -3.19 -9.28 24.32
C GLU A 206 -2.78 -8.09 23.44
N SER A 207 -3.78 -7.42 22.81
CA SER A 207 -3.50 -6.25 21.96
C SER A 207 -2.72 -5.15 22.70
N VAL A 208 -2.95 -4.94 23.96
CA VAL A 208 -2.26 -3.93 24.78
C VAL A 208 -0.76 -4.22 24.93
N ASP A 209 -0.36 -5.48 24.86
CA ASP A 209 1.06 -5.87 25.01
C ASP A 209 1.92 -5.37 23.84
N PHE A 210 1.31 -5.12 22.67
CA PHE A 210 2.02 -4.53 21.54
C PHE A 210 2.57 -3.14 21.82
N LEU A 211 2.05 -2.41 22.83
CA LEU A 211 2.62 -1.13 23.26
C LEU A 211 4.06 -1.22 23.79
N LYS A 212 4.53 -2.42 24.14
CA LYS A 212 5.92 -2.68 24.52
C LYS A 212 6.88 -2.62 23.32
N TYR A 213 6.37 -2.86 22.11
CA TYR A 213 7.13 -3.00 20.88
C TYR A 213 6.82 -1.88 19.88
N ILE A 214 5.56 -1.42 19.82
CA ILE A 214 5.06 -0.40 18.89
C ILE A 214 4.70 0.83 19.69
N SER A 215 5.53 1.87 19.58
CA SER A 215 5.37 3.12 20.33
C SER A 215 4.16 3.95 19.88
N GLY A 216 3.75 3.79 18.62
CA GLY A 216 2.64 4.50 17.99
C GLY A 216 2.86 4.68 16.49
N PRO A 217 2.05 5.55 15.84
CA PRO A 217 2.20 5.85 14.43
C PRO A 217 3.57 6.46 14.09
N ASP A 218 4.12 6.08 12.94
CA ASP A 218 5.35 6.64 12.37
C ASP A 218 5.01 7.35 11.04
N PHE A 219 4.62 8.62 11.16
CA PHE A 219 4.18 9.41 10.01
C PHE A 219 5.36 9.85 9.13
N PRO A 220 5.25 9.73 7.79
CA PRO A 220 6.34 10.07 6.87
C PRO A 220 6.73 11.54 6.90
N THR A 221 5.85 12.44 7.34
CA THR A 221 6.09 13.88 7.43
C THR A 221 6.67 14.31 8.79
N GLY A 222 6.96 13.36 9.70
CA GLY A 222 7.50 13.64 11.03
C GLY A 222 6.49 14.29 11.98
N GLY A 223 6.97 15.22 12.82
CA GLY A 223 6.19 15.91 13.85
C GLY A 223 6.20 15.18 15.20
N PHE A 224 5.27 15.58 16.06
CA PHE A 224 5.08 15.01 17.38
C PHE A 224 3.68 14.44 17.54
N ILE A 225 3.57 13.37 18.33
CA ILE A 225 2.29 12.86 18.82
C ILE A 225 2.08 13.35 20.25
N ILE A 226 0.92 13.92 20.52
CA ILE A 226 0.58 14.50 21.81
C ILE A 226 -0.40 13.57 22.54
N GLY A 227 0.07 13.03 23.66
CA GLY A 227 -0.69 12.07 24.48
C GLY A 227 -0.63 10.63 23.96
N LYS A 228 -0.90 9.68 24.84
CA LYS A 228 -0.82 8.23 24.55
C LYS A 228 -2.18 7.54 24.54
N SER A 229 -3.25 8.21 25.01
CA SER A 229 -4.58 7.58 25.11
C SER A 229 -5.09 7.10 23.74
N GLY A 230 -5.04 7.97 22.71
CA GLY A 230 -5.49 7.57 21.38
C GLY A 230 -4.67 6.47 20.73
N ILE A 231 -3.39 6.30 21.13
CA ILE A 231 -2.56 5.18 20.70
C ILE A 231 -3.07 3.90 21.35
N LYS A 232 -3.28 3.91 22.66
CA LYS A 232 -3.83 2.76 23.38
C LYS A 232 -5.18 2.36 22.83
N ASP A 233 -6.08 3.33 22.62
CA ASP A 233 -7.43 3.08 22.14
C ASP A 233 -7.42 2.32 20.79
N TYR A 234 -6.64 2.79 19.78
CA TYR A 234 -6.66 2.11 18.48
C TYR A 234 -5.92 0.76 18.49
N ILE A 235 -4.92 0.60 19.33
CA ILE A 235 -4.23 -0.70 19.49
C ILE A 235 -5.19 -1.74 20.09
N GLU A 236 -6.00 -1.36 21.09
CA GLU A 236 -6.94 -2.26 21.74
C GLU A 236 -8.24 -2.49 20.94
N THR A 237 -8.76 -1.45 20.29
CA THR A 237 -10.12 -1.48 19.71
C THR A 237 -10.17 -1.32 18.19
N GLY A 238 -9.06 -0.97 17.55
CA GLY A 238 -9.03 -0.57 16.14
C GLY A 238 -9.52 0.85 15.86
N HIS A 239 -9.97 1.59 16.90
CA HIS A 239 -10.42 2.98 16.82
C HIS A 239 -9.68 3.85 17.81
N GLY A 240 -9.25 5.04 17.39
CA GLY A 240 -8.59 5.97 18.28
C GLY A 240 -8.40 7.34 17.65
N ARG A 241 -8.10 8.34 18.48
CA ARG A 241 -7.82 9.70 18.04
C ARG A 241 -6.41 10.10 18.45
N VAL A 242 -5.50 10.15 17.50
CA VAL A 242 -4.11 10.56 17.68
C VAL A 242 -3.97 12.05 17.38
N ILE A 243 -3.40 12.82 18.29
CA ILE A 243 -3.15 14.26 18.07
C ILE A 243 -1.74 14.41 17.51
N MET A 244 -1.65 14.94 16.30
CA MET A 244 -0.40 15.24 15.60
C MET A 244 -0.09 16.72 15.75
N ARG A 245 1.17 17.05 15.96
CA ARG A 245 1.67 18.43 16.05
C ARG A 245 2.91 18.59 15.18
N GLY A 246 2.94 19.63 14.34
CA GLY A 246 4.11 19.98 13.55
C GLY A 246 5.30 20.35 14.42
N ARG A 247 6.52 20.14 13.92
CA ARG A 247 7.75 20.54 14.58
C ARG A 247 8.02 22.00 14.29
N ALA A 248 8.12 22.81 15.32
CA ALA A 248 8.49 24.21 15.25
C ALA A 248 9.54 24.55 16.29
N ALA A 249 10.45 25.45 15.94
CA ALA A 249 11.48 26.00 16.83
C ALA A 249 11.43 27.53 16.80
N ILE A 250 11.82 28.18 17.89
CA ILE A 250 11.95 29.62 17.97
C ILE A 250 13.42 29.97 17.76
N GLU A 251 13.69 30.75 16.72
CA GLU A 251 15.01 31.29 16.39
C GLU A 251 15.06 32.79 16.73
N ARG A 252 16.15 33.24 17.34
CA ARG A 252 16.41 34.64 17.62
C ARG A 252 17.48 35.17 16.69
N LYS A 253 17.22 36.32 16.08
CA LYS A 253 18.22 37.06 15.27
C LYS A 253 19.07 37.95 16.18
N ASP A 254 20.25 38.30 15.69
CA ASP A 254 21.18 39.21 16.41
C ASP A 254 20.55 40.59 16.72
N ASN A 255 19.56 41.01 15.94
CA ASN A 255 18.80 42.25 16.15
C ASN A 255 17.68 42.12 17.21
N GLY A 256 17.58 40.97 17.92
CA GLY A 256 16.58 40.70 18.96
C GLY A 256 15.20 40.33 18.44
N SER A 257 14.98 40.21 17.12
CA SER A 257 13.69 39.73 16.58
C SER A 257 13.58 38.22 16.66
N GLU A 258 12.42 37.71 17.06
CA GLU A 258 12.11 36.31 17.16
C GLU A 258 11.37 35.83 15.91
N MET A 259 11.64 34.59 15.51
CA MET A 259 10.99 33.90 14.42
C MET A 259 10.59 32.51 14.85
N ILE A 260 9.42 32.06 14.41
CA ILE A 260 8.99 30.66 14.53
C ILE A 260 9.31 29.97 13.21
N VAL A 261 10.14 28.93 13.27
CA VAL A 261 10.54 28.14 12.12
C VAL A 261 9.89 26.77 12.20
N ILE A 262 9.02 26.44 11.23
CA ILE A 262 8.35 25.16 11.13
C ILE A 262 9.11 24.31 10.11
N THR A 263 9.58 23.14 10.56
CA THR A 263 10.35 22.18 9.74
C THR A 263 9.57 20.92 9.38
N GLU A 264 8.50 20.59 10.13
CA GLU A 264 7.65 19.45 9.88
C GLU A 264 6.18 19.82 10.14
N ILE A 265 5.28 19.32 9.29
CA ILE A 265 3.84 19.55 9.42
C ILE A 265 3.09 18.23 9.62
N PRO A 266 1.89 18.24 10.23
CA PRO A 266 1.07 17.06 10.42
C PRO A 266 0.83 16.29 9.11
N TYR A 267 0.77 14.95 9.23
CA TYR A 267 0.54 14.05 8.10
C TYR A 267 -0.78 14.37 7.37
N MET A 268 -0.79 14.23 6.05
CA MET A 268 -1.90 14.57 5.15
C MET A 268 -2.28 16.06 5.11
N LEU A 269 -1.48 16.94 5.69
CA LEU A 269 -1.70 18.38 5.61
C LEU A 269 -0.99 18.95 4.37
N ASN A 270 -1.72 19.81 3.66
CA ASN A 270 -1.15 20.62 2.57
C ASN A 270 -0.52 21.90 3.15
N LYS A 271 0.76 22.15 2.80
CA LYS A 271 1.53 23.29 3.33
C LYS A 271 0.91 24.64 2.93
N THR A 272 0.48 24.78 1.68
CA THR A 272 -0.17 26.02 1.19
C THR A 272 -1.47 26.30 1.95
N ASN A 273 -2.27 25.27 2.24
CA ASN A 273 -3.49 25.43 3.04
C ASN A 273 -3.17 25.86 4.48
N LEU A 274 -2.09 25.34 5.08
CA LEU A 274 -1.63 25.79 6.38
C LEU A 274 -1.22 27.26 6.37
N ILE A 275 -0.44 27.70 5.38
CA ILE A 275 -0.04 29.10 5.21
C ILE A 275 -1.27 30.00 5.08
N ASN A 276 -2.19 29.65 4.20
CA ASN A 276 -3.43 30.42 4.01
C ASN A 276 -4.25 30.52 5.30
N LYS A 277 -4.31 29.41 6.08
CA LYS A 277 -5.00 29.40 7.37
C LYS A 277 -4.32 30.30 8.41
N ILE A 278 -2.99 30.32 8.45
CA ILE A 278 -2.22 31.23 9.32
C ILE A 278 -2.56 32.67 8.94
N VAL A 279 -2.48 33.03 7.67
CA VAL A 279 -2.80 34.38 7.18
C VAL A 279 -4.24 34.78 7.50
N GLU A 280 -5.21 33.88 7.32
CA GLU A 280 -6.61 34.10 7.68
C GLU A 280 -6.78 34.41 9.17
N THR A 281 -6.11 33.59 10.04
CA THR A 281 -6.21 33.79 11.50
C THR A 281 -5.57 35.10 11.97
N VAL A 282 -4.55 35.59 11.27
CA VAL A 282 -3.96 36.93 11.52
C VAL A 282 -4.93 38.03 11.08
N LYS A 283 -5.51 37.93 9.88
CA LYS A 283 -6.51 38.90 9.37
C LYS A 283 -7.73 38.97 10.26
N THR A 284 -8.20 37.86 10.79
CA THR A 284 -9.35 37.79 11.73
C THR A 284 -8.98 38.13 13.17
N ARG A 285 -7.74 38.54 13.44
CA ARG A 285 -7.21 38.92 14.78
C ARG A 285 -7.31 37.79 15.82
N ARG A 286 -7.42 36.52 15.40
CA ARG A 286 -7.37 35.39 16.32
C ARG A 286 -5.94 35.13 16.80
N ILE A 287 -4.97 35.36 15.91
CA ILE A 287 -3.54 35.36 16.23
C ILE A 287 -2.99 36.73 15.96
N GLU A 288 -2.55 37.39 17.02
CA GLU A 288 -1.84 38.66 16.94
C GLU A 288 -0.34 38.42 17.10
N GLY A 289 0.48 39.38 16.67
CA GLY A 289 1.94 39.28 16.85
C GLY A 289 2.71 38.72 15.67
N ILE A 290 2.06 38.25 14.62
CA ILE A 290 2.73 37.83 13.37
C ILE A 290 2.90 39.06 12.47
N SER A 291 4.12 39.29 11.98
CA SER A 291 4.42 40.39 11.03
C SER A 291 4.55 39.91 9.61
N ASP A 292 5.11 38.71 9.41
CA ASP A 292 5.37 38.16 8.06
C ASP A 292 5.38 36.64 8.10
N VAL A 293 5.02 35.96 6.97
CA VAL A 293 5.03 34.55 6.78
C VAL A 293 5.72 34.26 5.46
N ARG A 294 6.85 33.57 5.50
CA ARG A 294 7.66 33.21 4.31
C ARG A 294 7.90 31.73 4.23
N ASP A 295 7.80 31.20 3.03
CA ASP A 295 8.22 29.84 2.71
C ASP A 295 9.66 29.87 2.17
N GLU A 296 10.58 29.36 2.94
CA GLU A 296 12.00 29.21 2.61
C GLU A 296 12.35 27.74 2.32
N SER A 297 11.34 26.90 2.08
CA SER A 297 11.55 25.47 1.78
C SER A 297 12.36 25.28 0.49
N GLY A 298 13.24 24.29 0.50
CA GLY A 298 14.12 24.00 -0.64
C GLY A 298 14.68 22.58 -0.60
N ARG A 299 15.80 22.36 -1.28
CA ARG A 299 16.44 21.03 -1.32
C ARG A 299 16.88 20.50 0.06
N GLN A 300 17.05 21.38 1.04
CA GLN A 300 17.43 21.04 2.40
C GLN A 300 16.24 20.61 3.28
N GLY A 301 15.02 20.66 2.74
CA GLY A 301 13.79 20.33 3.46
C GLY A 301 12.83 21.48 3.60
N MET A 302 11.79 21.26 4.41
CA MET A 302 10.76 22.24 4.71
C MET A 302 11.30 23.30 5.69
N ARG A 303 11.07 24.57 5.38
CA ARG A 303 11.39 25.70 6.24
C ARG A 303 10.34 26.81 6.06
N LEU A 304 9.30 26.78 6.86
CA LEU A 304 8.29 27.86 6.91
C LEU A 304 8.63 28.80 8.05
N VAL A 305 8.95 30.05 7.72
CA VAL A 305 9.42 31.06 8.66
C VAL A 305 8.31 32.10 8.95
N ILE A 306 7.99 32.26 10.21
CA ILE A 306 6.98 33.17 10.70
C ILE A 306 7.68 34.20 11.59
N THR A 307 7.71 35.46 11.13
CA THR A 307 8.36 36.54 11.87
C THR A 307 7.38 37.13 12.91
N VAL A 308 7.83 37.14 14.15
CA VAL A 308 7.07 37.71 15.29
C VAL A 308 7.36 39.19 15.46
N LYS A 309 6.34 40.01 15.78
CA LYS A 309 6.49 41.42 16.10
C LYS A 309 7.23 41.59 17.43
N ARG A 310 8.08 42.63 17.53
CA ARG A 310 8.96 42.86 18.71
C ARG A 310 8.26 42.88 20.07
N ASN A 311 6.99 43.29 20.12
CA ASN A 311 6.22 43.40 21.37
C ASN A 311 5.40 42.17 21.72
N TYR A 312 5.64 41.05 21.03
CA TYR A 312 4.93 39.78 21.25
C TYR A 312 5.92 38.68 21.56
N ASP A 313 5.54 37.82 22.45
CA ASP A 313 6.29 36.61 22.82
C ASP A 313 6.05 35.48 21.81
N ALA A 314 7.10 34.92 21.24
CA ALA A 314 7.02 33.92 20.20
C ALA A 314 6.40 32.59 20.70
N ASP A 315 6.62 32.22 21.96
CA ASP A 315 6.00 31.00 22.56
C ASP A 315 4.47 31.17 22.63
N THR A 316 3.99 32.31 23.05
CA THR A 316 2.54 32.62 23.09
C THR A 316 1.93 32.59 21.67
N VAL A 317 2.62 33.14 20.67
CA VAL A 317 2.18 33.10 19.28
C VAL A 317 2.14 31.64 18.77
N LEU A 318 3.16 30.87 19.06
CA LEU A 318 3.24 29.44 18.66
C LEU A 318 2.10 28.62 19.29
N GLN A 319 1.80 28.84 20.58
CA GLN A 319 0.67 28.14 21.25
C GLN A 319 -0.68 28.53 20.60
N LYS A 320 -0.87 29.79 20.23
CA LYS A 320 -2.07 30.23 19.47
C LYS A 320 -2.13 29.59 18.09
N MET A 321 -0.97 29.41 17.41
CA MET A 321 -0.91 28.70 16.11
C MET A 321 -1.34 27.23 16.25
N TYR A 322 -0.86 26.50 17.25
CA TYR A 322 -1.32 25.14 17.53
C TYR A 322 -2.82 25.07 17.82
N LYS A 323 -3.39 26.07 18.47
CA LYS A 323 -4.81 26.11 18.83
C LYS A 323 -5.74 26.46 17.66
N TYR A 324 -5.32 27.38 16.77
CA TYR A 324 -6.21 27.99 15.77
C TYR A 324 -5.89 27.59 14.32
N THR A 325 -4.85 26.79 14.10
CA THR A 325 -4.47 26.30 12.77
C THR A 325 -4.31 24.79 12.76
N GLN A 326 -4.14 24.20 11.57
CA GLN A 326 -3.87 22.78 11.42
C GLN A 326 -2.41 22.38 11.75
N LEU A 327 -1.57 23.29 12.26
CA LEU A 327 -0.24 22.95 12.77
C LEU A 327 -0.32 21.94 13.92
N GLN A 328 -1.45 21.88 14.60
CA GLN A 328 -1.89 20.74 15.41
C GLN A 328 -3.23 20.26 14.88
N SER A 329 -3.32 18.96 14.58
CA SER A 329 -4.53 18.33 14.07
C SER A 329 -4.71 16.93 14.66
N SER A 330 -5.88 16.34 14.49
CA SER A 330 -6.12 14.97 14.93
C SER A 330 -6.22 14.01 13.75
N PHE A 331 -5.58 12.86 13.88
CA PHE A 331 -5.74 11.71 13.00
C PHE A 331 -6.69 10.72 13.67
N SER A 332 -7.87 10.55 13.08
CA SER A 332 -8.86 9.60 13.59
C SER A 332 -8.56 8.22 12.99
N VAL A 333 -8.00 7.33 13.80
CA VAL A 333 -7.72 5.96 13.38
C VAL A 333 -9.01 5.16 13.31
N ASN A 334 -9.18 4.41 12.23
CA ASN A 334 -10.24 3.43 12.00
C ASN A 334 -9.65 2.28 11.20
N ASN A 335 -9.25 1.23 11.90
CA ASN A 335 -8.55 0.09 11.32
C ASN A 335 -9.53 -0.90 10.69
N ARG A 336 -10.06 -0.55 9.53
CA ARG A 336 -11.00 -1.39 8.80
C ARG A 336 -10.38 -1.97 7.53
N ALA A 337 -10.33 -3.30 7.42
CA ALA A 337 -9.80 -4.01 6.27
C ALA A 337 -10.70 -5.18 5.88
N LEU A 338 -10.43 -5.79 4.73
CA LEU A 338 -11.08 -7.00 4.28
C LEU A 338 -10.35 -8.22 4.84
N VAL A 339 -11.07 -9.04 5.61
CA VAL A 339 -10.64 -10.35 6.07
C VAL A 339 -11.48 -11.39 5.33
N LYS A 340 -10.87 -12.16 4.43
CA LYS A 340 -11.57 -13.13 3.57
C LYS A 340 -12.76 -12.49 2.82
N GLY A 341 -12.57 -11.26 2.30
CA GLY A 341 -13.59 -10.52 1.57
C GLY A 341 -14.66 -9.82 2.43
N ILE A 342 -14.63 -9.95 3.75
CA ILE A 342 -15.59 -9.34 4.68
C ILE A 342 -14.95 -8.14 5.37
N PRO A 343 -15.56 -6.93 5.35
CA PRO A 343 -15.02 -5.77 6.04
C PRO A 343 -15.15 -5.93 7.57
N GLN A 344 -14.01 -5.81 8.27
CA GLN A 344 -13.94 -5.92 9.72
C GLN A 344 -13.13 -4.77 10.31
N VAL A 345 -13.45 -4.37 11.54
CA VAL A 345 -12.59 -3.51 12.35
C VAL A 345 -11.62 -4.40 13.10
N LEU A 346 -10.33 -4.09 12.99
CA LEU A 346 -9.25 -4.93 13.49
C LEU A 346 -8.46 -4.16 14.56
N ASN A 347 -8.23 -4.78 15.69
CA ASN A 347 -7.25 -4.31 16.67
C ASN A 347 -5.82 -4.70 16.23
N MET A 348 -4.81 -4.36 16.99
CA MET A 348 -3.42 -4.64 16.63
C MET A 348 -3.14 -6.16 16.57
N LYS A 349 -3.64 -6.92 17.54
CA LYS A 349 -3.50 -8.38 17.58
C LYS A 349 -4.13 -9.02 16.35
N ASP A 350 -5.34 -8.62 15.99
CA ASP A 350 -6.04 -9.17 14.82
C ASP A 350 -5.27 -8.94 13.52
N MET A 351 -4.69 -7.73 13.33
CA MET A 351 -3.90 -7.41 12.14
C MET A 351 -2.61 -8.25 12.08
N VAL A 352 -1.92 -8.39 13.19
CA VAL A 352 -0.69 -9.21 13.27
C VAL A 352 -1.00 -10.68 13.06
N GLN A 353 -2.03 -11.21 13.70
CA GLN A 353 -2.48 -12.59 13.57
C GLN A 353 -2.80 -12.93 12.10
N ASN A 354 -3.65 -12.14 11.46
CA ASN A 354 -4.00 -12.38 10.04
C ASN A 354 -2.77 -12.34 9.13
N PHE A 355 -1.79 -11.47 9.41
CA PHE A 355 -0.54 -11.43 8.66
C PHE A 355 0.31 -12.70 8.90
N VAL A 356 0.47 -13.13 10.15
CA VAL A 356 1.26 -14.32 10.50
C VAL A 356 0.63 -15.58 9.92
N ASP A 357 -0.69 -15.74 10.05
CA ASP A 357 -1.42 -16.89 9.48
C ASP A 357 -1.26 -16.94 7.95
N PHE A 358 -1.39 -15.81 7.30
CA PHE A 358 -1.16 -15.71 5.85
C PHE A 358 0.29 -16.00 5.46
N ARG A 359 1.28 -15.51 6.24
CA ARG A 359 2.69 -15.85 5.98
C ARG A 359 2.96 -17.34 6.15
N HIS A 360 2.35 -17.98 7.13
CA HIS A 360 2.45 -19.43 7.30
C HIS A 360 1.92 -20.18 6.07
N GLU A 361 0.75 -19.78 5.56
CA GLU A 361 0.16 -20.34 4.32
C GLU A 361 1.11 -20.16 3.13
N VAL A 362 1.61 -18.93 2.90
CA VAL A 362 2.53 -18.63 1.79
C VAL A 362 3.81 -19.46 1.86
N VAL A 363 4.42 -19.59 3.05
CA VAL A 363 5.64 -20.39 3.23
C VAL A 363 5.37 -21.86 2.97
N THR A 364 4.26 -22.37 3.47
CA THR A 364 3.85 -23.78 3.26
C THR A 364 3.65 -24.07 1.76
N ARG A 365 2.90 -23.23 1.06
CA ARG A 365 2.64 -23.38 -0.39
C ARG A 365 3.93 -23.26 -1.20
N ARG A 366 4.81 -22.32 -0.88
CA ARG A 366 6.12 -22.18 -1.51
C ARG A 366 6.97 -23.42 -1.34
N THR A 367 7.09 -23.91 -0.11
CA THR A 367 7.92 -25.09 0.21
C THR A 367 7.42 -26.33 -0.51
N LYS A 368 6.09 -26.51 -0.57
CA LYS A 368 5.48 -27.62 -1.33
C LYS A 368 5.82 -27.52 -2.81
N PHE A 369 5.69 -26.34 -3.43
CA PHE A 369 6.04 -26.12 -4.83
C PHE A 369 7.54 -26.40 -5.11
N GLU A 370 8.43 -25.98 -4.21
CA GLU A 370 9.86 -26.24 -4.33
C GLU A 370 10.18 -27.73 -4.16
N LEU A 371 9.48 -28.43 -3.25
CA LEU A 371 9.58 -29.88 -3.07
C LEU A 371 9.14 -30.63 -4.32
N ASP A 372 7.94 -30.34 -4.84
CA ASP A 372 7.42 -30.98 -6.05
C ASP A 372 8.39 -30.83 -7.25
N LYS A 373 8.99 -29.64 -7.41
CA LYS A 373 10.02 -29.41 -8.44
C LYS A 373 11.32 -30.20 -8.20
N ALA A 374 11.74 -30.29 -6.95
CA ALA A 374 12.93 -31.06 -6.60
C ALA A 374 12.73 -32.59 -6.84
N GLU A 375 11.55 -33.09 -6.51
CA GLU A 375 11.18 -34.49 -6.76
C GLU A 375 11.13 -34.80 -8.26
N GLN A 376 10.51 -33.95 -9.06
CA GLN A 376 10.53 -34.06 -10.52
C GLN A 376 11.96 -34.07 -11.09
N ARG A 377 12.83 -33.19 -10.55
CA ARG A 377 14.24 -33.18 -10.97
C ARG A 377 15.01 -34.43 -10.53
N LEU A 378 14.74 -34.91 -9.32
CA LEU A 378 15.32 -36.16 -8.81
C LEU A 378 14.96 -37.34 -9.70
N HIS A 379 13.68 -37.51 -10.06
CA HIS A 379 13.20 -38.56 -10.94
C HIS A 379 13.95 -38.57 -12.29
N ILE A 380 14.14 -37.41 -12.93
CA ILE A 380 14.93 -37.30 -14.16
C ILE A 380 16.40 -37.74 -13.94
N LEU A 381 17.01 -37.34 -12.82
CA LEU A 381 18.40 -37.67 -12.50
C LEU A 381 18.58 -39.17 -12.22
N GLU A 382 17.59 -39.81 -11.57
CA GLU A 382 17.56 -41.25 -11.35
C GLU A 382 17.45 -41.99 -12.69
N GLY A 383 16.61 -41.52 -13.62
CA GLY A 383 16.55 -42.03 -14.99
C GLY A 383 17.90 -41.96 -15.72
N TYR A 384 18.59 -40.83 -15.62
CA TYR A 384 19.95 -40.70 -16.18
C TYR A 384 20.95 -41.64 -15.53
N ARG A 385 20.89 -41.88 -14.22
CA ARG A 385 21.74 -42.82 -13.54
C ARG A 385 21.53 -44.24 -14.08
N ILE A 386 20.28 -44.68 -14.20
CA ILE A 386 19.93 -46.00 -14.76
C ILE A 386 20.46 -46.12 -16.20
N ALA A 387 20.32 -45.08 -17.02
CA ALA A 387 20.84 -45.08 -18.38
C ALA A 387 22.37 -45.18 -18.43
N LEU A 388 23.08 -44.48 -17.56
CA LEU A 388 24.54 -44.53 -17.47
C LEU A 388 25.05 -45.88 -16.98
N ASP A 389 24.36 -46.47 -15.99
CA ASP A 389 24.71 -47.82 -15.45
C ASP A 389 24.53 -48.91 -16.50
N ASN A 390 23.67 -48.72 -17.51
CA ASN A 390 23.38 -49.70 -18.59
C ASN A 390 23.83 -49.20 -19.98
N ILE A 391 24.75 -48.24 -20.06
CA ILE A 391 25.09 -47.54 -21.30
C ILE A 391 25.62 -48.47 -22.39
N ASP A 392 26.43 -49.47 -22.02
CA ASP A 392 26.99 -50.43 -22.99
C ASP A 392 25.92 -51.30 -23.63
N GLU A 393 24.89 -51.67 -22.87
CA GLU A 393 23.76 -52.46 -23.36
C GLU A 393 22.85 -51.61 -24.25
N ILE A 394 22.60 -50.40 -23.89
CA ILE A 394 21.86 -49.40 -24.70
C ILE A 394 22.58 -49.18 -26.04
N ILE A 395 23.90 -48.97 -26.03
CA ILE A 395 24.71 -48.79 -27.24
C ILE A 395 24.66 -50.02 -28.13
N LYS A 396 24.76 -51.25 -27.55
CA LYS A 396 24.63 -52.49 -28.31
C LYS A 396 23.26 -52.59 -28.99
N THR A 397 22.19 -52.30 -28.27
CA THR A 397 20.81 -52.34 -28.78
C THR A 397 20.61 -51.36 -29.91
N ILE A 398 21.09 -50.11 -29.77
CA ILE A 398 21.02 -49.08 -30.83
C ILE A 398 21.84 -49.50 -32.06
N ARG A 399 23.05 -50.08 -31.88
CA ARG A 399 23.89 -50.57 -32.96
C ARG A 399 23.32 -51.79 -33.69
N ALA A 400 22.55 -52.62 -32.96
CA ALA A 400 21.84 -53.75 -33.55
C ALA A 400 20.62 -53.35 -34.38
N SER A 401 20.25 -52.08 -34.37
CA SER A 401 19.05 -51.51 -35.05
C SER A 401 17.76 -52.20 -34.64
N ASP A 402 17.66 -52.60 -33.35
CA ASP A 402 16.45 -53.19 -32.76
C ASP A 402 15.58 -52.06 -32.19
N PRO A 403 14.52 -51.62 -32.93
CA PRO A 403 13.68 -50.49 -32.50
C PRO A 403 12.83 -50.83 -31.28
N ASP A 404 12.44 -52.08 -31.06
CA ASP A 404 11.59 -52.48 -29.94
C ASP A 404 12.38 -52.48 -28.62
N ALA A 405 13.61 -52.99 -28.64
CA ALA A 405 14.51 -52.91 -27.49
C ALA A 405 14.95 -51.48 -27.22
N ALA A 406 15.18 -50.64 -28.23
CA ALA A 406 15.49 -49.23 -28.05
C ALA A 406 14.31 -48.44 -27.42
N LEU A 407 13.08 -48.71 -27.84
CA LEU A 407 11.86 -48.19 -27.26
C LEU A 407 11.65 -48.65 -25.81
N TYR A 408 11.95 -49.90 -25.49
CA TYR A 408 11.88 -50.43 -24.13
C TYR A 408 12.82 -49.67 -23.18
N TYR A 409 14.08 -49.47 -23.58
CA TYR A 409 15.03 -48.71 -22.75
C TYR A 409 14.67 -47.26 -22.66
N LEU A 410 14.14 -46.63 -23.75
CA LEU A 410 13.66 -45.26 -23.73
C LEU A 410 12.48 -45.11 -22.78
N ALA A 411 11.53 -46.04 -22.79
CA ALA A 411 10.38 -46.02 -21.87
C ALA A 411 10.84 -46.11 -20.40
N ARG A 412 11.79 -46.99 -20.08
CA ARG A 412 12.38 -47.11 -18.73
C ARG A 412 13.19 -45.89 -18.28
N MET A 413 13.59 -45.00 -19.20
CA MET A 413 14.25 -43.75 -18.88
C MET A 413 13.23 -42.60 -18.61
N ILE A 414 11.98 -42.76 -19.02
CA ILE A 414 10.90 -41.78 -18.88
C ILE A 414 10.00 -42.10 -17.67
N ASP A 415 9.82 -43.38 -17.35
CA ASP A 415 9.15 -43.85 -16.10
C ASP A 415 10.05 -43.69 -14.88
#